data_70ef52c1e04ad9bf26424c8b1747aecc
#
_entry.id   70ef52c1e04ad9bf26424c8b1747aecc
#
_cell.length_a   1.000
_cell.length_b   1.000
_cell.length_c   1.000
_cell.angle_alpha   90.00
_cell.angle_beta   90.00
_cell.angle_gamma   90.00
#
_symmetry.space_group_name_H-M   'P 1'
#
loop_
_entity.id
_entity.type
_entity.pdbx_description
1 polymer ?
#
loop_
_entity_poly.entity_id
_entity_poly.type
_entity_poly.pdbx_seq_one_letter_code
_entity_poly.pdbx_strand_id
1 'polypeptide(L)' 'MMENPESTKAAAAYYAYEALGDSRSLRKLAEQMQPEIGKRSAKLRQLETWSASYGWQDRIKAFDADRAA' A
#
# COMPACT_ATOMS: atom_id res chain seq x y z
N MET A 1 21.43 9.01 8.23
CA MET A 1 20.73 8.69 8.16
C MET A 1 19.81 8.70 7.85
N MET A 2 19.50 8.51 7.63
CA MET A 2 18.53 8.36 7.45
C MET A 2 17.78 7.84 7.41
N GLU A 3 17.64 7.96 7.72
CA GLU A 3 16.76 7.23 7.75
C GLU A 3 16.03 6.82 6.74
N ASN A 4 16.02 5.77 6.12
CA ASN A 4 14.96 5.38 5.28
C ASN A 4 13.81 4.80 6.09
N PRO A 5 12.77 5.57 6.32
CA PRO A 5 11.69 5.12 7.16
C PRO A 5 10.88 3.98 6.54
N GLU A 6 10.82 3.90 5.21
CA GLU A 6 10.02 2.85 4.56
C GLU A 6 10.85 1.60 4.36
N SER A 7 10.44 0.51 5.01
CA SER A 7 11.14 -0.77 4.87
C SER A 7 10.96 -1.35 3.47
N THR A 8 11.80 -2.32 3.13
CA THR A 8 11.69 -3.02 1.85
C THR A 8 10.31 -3.66 1.70
N LYS A 9 9.78 -4.22 2.78
CA LYS A 9 8.45 -4.84 2.75
C LYS A 9 7.35 -3.81 2.51
N ALA A 10 7.45 -2.65 3.16
CA ALA A 10 6.47 -1.60 2.97
C ALA A 10 6.54 -1.05 1.56
N ALA A 11 7.74 -0.86 1.03
CA ALA A 11 7.90 -0.38 -0.34
C ALA A 11 7.33 -1.36 -1.35
N ALA A 12 7.58 -2.65 -1.17
CA ALA A 12 7.03 -3.67 -2.06
C ALA A 12 5.49 -3.66 -2.00
N ALA A 13 4.94 -3.49 -0.80
CA ALA A 13 3.49 -3.42 -0.64
C ALA A 13 2.91 -2.19 -1.35
N TYR A 14 3.61 -1.07 -1.28
CA TYR A 14 3.17 0.15 -1.96
C TYR A 14 3.11 -0.08 -3.48
N TYR A 15 4.14 -0.69 -4.06
CA TYR A 15 4.15 -0.94 -5.50
C TYR A 15 3.04 -1.90 -5.91
N ALA A 16 2.73 -2.89 -5.08
CA ALA A 16 1.60 -3.78 -5.33
C ALA A 16 0.27 -3.01 -5.29
N TYR A 17 0.18 -2.05 -4.37
CA TYR A 17 -0.98 -1.19 -4.25
C TYR A 17 -1.18 -0.36 -5.52
N GLU A 18 -0.09 0.27 -6.01
CA GLU A 18 -0.13 1.01 -7.27
C GLU A 18 -0.65 0.15 -8.41
N ALA A 19 -0.19 -1.09 -8.46
CA ALA A 19 -0.49 -1.99 -9.57
C ALA A 19 -1.96 -2.40 -9.63
N LEU A 20 -2.72 -2.20 -8.55
CA LEU A 20 -4.15 -2.52 -8.55
C LEU A 20 -4.97 -1.61 -9.44
N GLY A 21 -4.43 -0.43 -9.79
CA GLY A 21 -5.11 0.50 -10.68
C GLY A 21 -6.37 1.07 -10.07
N ASP A 22 -7.40 1.25 -10.89
CA ASP A 22 -8.64 1.90 -10.46
C ASP A 22 -9.40 1.11 -9.39
N SER A 23 -9.12 -0.19 -9.29
CA SER A 23 -9.75 -1.04 -8.26
C SER A 23 -9.00 -1.00 -6.94
N ARG A 24 -8.05 -0.11 -6.82
CA ARG A 24 -7.14 -0.04 -5.69
C ARG A 24 -7.85 0.12 -4.36
N SER A 25 -7.50 -0.75 -3.40
CA SER A 25 -7.93 -0.60 -2.03
C SER A 25 -6.97 -1.38 -1.14
N LEU A 26 -6.82 -0.94 0.11
CA LEU A 26 -5.97 -1.65 1.05
C LEU A 26 -6.54 -3.03 1.38
N ARG A 27 -7.86 -3.15 1.40
CA ARG A 27 -8.51 -4.44 1.63
C ARG A 27 -8.15 -5.43 0.52
N LYS A 28 -8.22 -4.98 -0.73
CA LYS A 28 -7.90 -5.82 -1.87
C LYS A 28 -6.43 -6.25 -1.82
N LEU A 29 -5.55 -5.31 -1.47
CA LEU A 29 -4.14 -5.63 -1.32
C LEU A 29 -3.92 -6.65 -0.22
N ALA A 30 -4.61 -6.49 0.92
CA ALA A 30 -4.50 -7.45 2.00
C ALA A 30 -4.93 -8.85 1.56
N GLU A 31 -5.98 -8.93 0.76
CA GLU A 31 -6.45 -10.22 0.24
C GLU A 31 -5.41 -10.88 -0.65
N GLN A 32 -4.74 -10.09 -1.48
CA GLN A 32 -3.70 -10.62 -2.35
C GLN A 32 -2.48 -11.09 -1.59
N MET A 33 -2.08 -10.31 -0.58
CA MET A 33 -0.88 -10.62 0.19
C MET A 33 -1.10 -11.72 1.22
N GLN A 34 -2.33 -11.86 1.68
CA GLN A 34 -2.66 -12.79 2.74
C GLN A 34 -3.98 -13.48 2.42
N PRO A 35 -3.94 -14.56 1.61
CA PRO A 35 -5.18 -15.25 1.22
C PRO A 35 -5.86 -15.95 2.39
N GLU A 36 -5.12 -16.20 3.46
CA GLU A 36 -5.65 -16.85 4.63
C GLU A 36 -6.55 -15.90 5.41
N ILE A 37 -7.83 -16.21 5.47
CA ILE A 37 -8.82 -15.29 6.04
C ILE A 37 -8.49 -14.89 7.47
N GLY A 38 -8.01 -15.83 8.28
CA GLY A 38 -7.71 -15.55 9.67
C GLY A 38 -6.60 -14.54 9.90
N LYS A 39 -5.77 -14.30 8.91
CA LYS A 39 -4.64 -13.37 9.02
C LYS A 39 -4.86 -12.07 8.25
N ARG A 40 -5.95 -11.99 7.51
CA ARG A 40 -6.20 -10.86 6.62
C ARG A 40 -6.42 -9.57 7.39
N SER A 41 -7.10 -9.63 8.53
CA SER A 41 -7.35 -8.44 9.34
C SER A 41 -6.06 -7.81 9.84
N ALA A 42 -5.12 -8.63 10.31
CA ALA A 42 -3.84 -8.13 10.79
C ALA A 42 -3.06 -7.49 9.65
N LYS A 43 -3.09 -8.12 8.47
CA LYS A 43 -2.40 -7.56 7.31
C LYS A 43 -3.01 -6.23 6.91
N LEU A 44 -4.33 -6.13 6.90
CA LEU A 44 -4.99 -4.87 6.55
C LEU A 44 -4.60 -3.77 7.52
N ARG A 45 -4.56 -4.07 8.81
CA ARG A 45 -4.15 -3.10 9.82
C ARG A 45 -2.71 -2.63 9.58
N GLN A 46 -1.83 -3.54 9.25
CA GLN A 46 -0.44 -3.20 8.95
C GLN A 46 -0.36 -2.28 7.73
N LEU A 47 -1.14 -2.57 6.69
CA LEU A 47 -1.17 -1.75 5.47
C LEU A 47 -1.72 -0.37 5.77
N GLU A 48 -2.74 -0.28 6.62
CA GLU A 48 -3.29 1.01 7.04
C GLU A 48 -2.24 1.85 7.77
N THR A 49 -1.48 1.21 8.64
CA THR A 49 -0.40 1.88 9.35
C THR A 49 0.66 2.39 8.39
N TRP A 50 1.07 1.57 7.45
CA TRP A 50 2.05 1.97 6.44
C TRP A 50 1.53 3.10 5.58
N SER A 51 0.26 3.03 5.18
CA SER A 51 -0.36 4.07 4.36
C SER A 51 -0.32 5.42 5.07
N ALA A 52 -0.64 5.43 6.36
CA ALA A 52 -0.60 6.66 7.14
C ALA A 52 0.82 7.15 7.36
N SER A 53 1.73 6.23 7.70
CA SER A 53 3.11 6.61 8.06
C SER A 53 3.91 7.08 6.86
N TYR A 54 3.67 6.52 5.69
CA TYR A 54 4.49 6.83 4.51
C TYR A 54 3.75 7.64 3.47
N GLY A 55 2.56 8.13 3.81
CA GLY A 55 1.79 9.01 2.93
C GLY A 55 1.36 8.36 1.63
N TRP A 56 0.94 7.13 1.68
CA TRP A 56 0.57 6.38 0.48
C TRP A 56 -0.55 7.08 -0.31
N GLN A 57 -1.52 7.68 0.37
CA GLN A 57 -2.64 8.32 -0.31
C GLN A 57 -2.16 9.54 -1.11
N ASP A 58 -1.25 10.32 -0.55
CA ASP A 58 -0.68 11.46 -1.27
C ASP A 58 0.18 11.00 -2.43
N ARG A 59 0.96 9.94 -2.21
CA ARG A 59 1.81 9.39 -3.27
C ARG A 59 0.97 8.85 -4.43
N ILE A 60 -0.14 8.19 -4.12
CA ILE A 60 -0.99 7.61 -5.15
C ILE A 60 -1.75 8.71 -5.92
N LYS A 61 -2.13 9.79 -5.25
CA LYS A 61 -2.73 10.94 -5.90
C LYS A 61 -1.78 11.54 -6.93
N ALA A 62 -0.52 11.71 -6.54
CA ALA A 62 0.49 12.24 -7.44
C ALA A 62 0.73 11.28 -8.61
N PHE A 63 0.76 10.00 -8.34
CA PHE A 63 0.92 8.97 -9.36
C PHE A 63 -0.21 9.01 -10.38
N ASP A 64 -1.45 9.06 -9.90
CA ASP A 64 -2.62 9.09 -10.78
C ASP A 64 -2.69 10.38 -11.58
N ALA A 65 -2.34 11.52 -10.97
CA ALA A 65 -2.32 12.79 -11.67
C ALA A 65 -1.28 12.80 -12.78
N ASP A 66 -0.12 12.22 -12.51
CA ASP A 66 0.95 12.12 -13.50
C ASP A 66 0.53 11.24 -14.68
N ARG A 67 -0.17 10.15 -14.40
CA ARG A 67 -0.65 9.27 -15.45
C ARG A 67 -1.76 9.91 -16.27
N ALA A 68 -2.58 10.73 -15.66
CA ALA A 68 -3.68 11.40 -16.34
C ALA A 68 -3.21 12.52 -17.27
N ALA A 69 -2.02 13.03 -17.00
CA ALA A 69 -1.44 14.05 -17.85
C ALA A 69 -0.92 13.46 -19.17
#